data_ded51736a3258e74a6dcd581271e4186
#
_entry.id   ded51736a3258e74a6dcd581271e4186
#
_cell.length_a   1.000
_cell.length_b   1.000
_cell.length_c   1.000
_cell.angle_alpha   90.00
_cell.angle_beta   90.00
_cell.angle_gamma   90.00
#
_symmetry.space_group_name_H-M   'P 1'
#
loop_
_entity.id
_entity.type
_entity.pdbx_description
1 polymer ?
#
loop_
_entity_poly.entity_id
_entity_poly.type
_entity_poly.pdbx_seq_one_letter_code
_entity_poly.pdbx_strand_id
1 'polypeptide(L)'
;KALNAAWFVFGTTSELKEQKIISKKFLQKTKILEDKEFNKDYFTQIDIRRDKEIKLYSKDAKLLTAHPEGSYELARDEKGDLTLMIVEPNKFWSVSRYLVIEVK
;
A
#
# COMPACT_ATOMS: atom_id res chain seq x y z
N LYS A 1 -9.23 15.42 -9.56
CA LYS A 1 -10.53 14.80 -9.44
C LYS A 1 -10.46 13.47 -8.72
N ALA A 2 -11.53 13.14 -8.02
CA ALA A 2 -11.57 11.92 -7.23
C ALA A 2 -11.50 10.65 -8.08
N LEU A 3 -11.87 10.73 -9.35
CA LEU A 3 -11.83 9.58 -10.23
C LEU A 3 -10.44 8.95 -10.35
N ASN A 4 -9.42 9.78 -10.25
CA ASN A 4 -8.04 9.30 -10.41
C ASN A 4 -7.27 9.31 -9.11
N ALA A 5 -7.97 9.46 -7.99
CA ALA A 5 -7.32 9.48 -6.70
C ALA A 5 -7.18 8.09 -6.13
N ALA A 6 -6.08 7.86 -5.45
CA ALA A 6 -5.86 6.65 -4.67
C ALA A 6 -5.02 7.05 -3.48
N TRP A 7 -4.92 6.16 -2.50
CA TRP A 7 -4.24 6.48 -1.24
C TRP A 7 -3.37 5.32 -0.85
N PHE A 8 -2.19 5.64 -0.30
CA PHE A 8 -1.32 4.59 0.18
C PHE A 8 -0.71 4.94 1.53
N VAL A 9 -0.31 3.91 2.24
CA VAL A 9 0.46 4.06 3.47
C VAL A 9 1.38 2.85 3.56
N PHE A 10 2.56 3.05 4.11
CA PHE A 10 3.41 1.92 4.43
C PHE A 10 4.03 2.14 5.81
N GLY A 11 4.31 1.04 6.48
CA GLY A 11 4.90 1.11 7.80
C GLY A 11 5.15 -0.29 8.31
N THR A 12 5.82 -0.37 9.45
CA THR A 12 6.01 -1.66 10.12
C THR A 12 4.67 -2.13 10.68
N THR A 13 4.62 -3.40 11.06
CA THR A 13 3.40 -3.94 11.67
C THR A 13 2.99 -3.10 12.88
N SER A 14 3.95 -2.75 13.72
CA SER A 14 3.66 -1.95 14.92
C SER A 14 3.10 -0.59 14.57
N GLU A 15 3.69 0.06 13.57
CA GLU A 15 3.23 1.38 13.15
C GLU A 15 1.81 1.32 12.61
N LEU A 16 1.53 0.31 11.78
CA LEU A 16 0.21 0.18 11.20
C LEU A 16 -0.86 -0.11 12.25
N LYS A 17 -0.50 -0.85 13.28
CA LYS A 17 -1.42 -1.10 14.39
C LYS A 17 -1.69 0.17 15.19
N GLU A 18 -0.63 0.92 15.47
CA GLU A 18 -0.78 2.17 16.23
C GLU A 18 -1.64 3.17 15.48
N GLN A 19 -1.53 3.17 14.17
CA GLN A 19 -2.31 4.07 13.33
C GLN A 19 -3.70 3.55 13.06
N LYS A 20 -4.03 2.39 13.61
CA LYS A 20 -5.36 1.77 13.49
C LYS A 20 -5.75 1.46 12.04
N ILE A 21 -4.73 1.16 11.25
CA ILE A 21 -4.96 0.75 9.86
C ILE A 21 -5.19 -0.75 9.79
N ILE A 22 -4.51 -1.51 10.64
CA ILE A 22 -4.74 -2.94 10.76
C ILE A 22 -5.09 -3.26 12.21
N SER A 23 -5.73 -4.40 12.41
CA SER A 23 -6.15 -4.81 13.74
C SER A 23 -5.26 -5.95 14.26
N LYS A 24 -5.43 -6.32 15.52
CA LYS A 24 -4.70 -7.44 16.09
C LYS A 24 -4.97 -8.72 15.34
N LYS A 25 -6.15 -8.87 14.77
CA LYS A 25 -6.51 -10.07 14.02
C LYS A 25 -5.67 -10.22 12.78
N PHE A 26 -5.02 -9.17 12.36
CA PHE A 26 -4.13 -9.22 11.22
C PHE A 26 -3.07 -10.31 11.38
N LEU A 27 -2.61 -10.54 12.59
CA LEU A 27 -1.57 -11.54 12.82
C LEU A 27 -2.05 -12.95 12.50
N GLN A 28 -3.34 -13.19 12.54
CA GLN A 28 -3.92 -14.50 12.26
C GLN A 28 -4.39 -14.62 10.83
N LYS A 29 -4.88 -13.54 10.28
CA LYS A 29 -5.28 -13.48 8.89
C LYS A 29 -5.25 -12.03 8.46
N THR A 30 -4.81 -11.81 7.27
CA THR A 30 -4.64 -10.47 6.75
C THR A 30 -6.01 -9.80 6.67
N LYS A 31 -6.25 -8.88 7.59
CA LYS A 31 -7.51 -8.20 7.64
C LYS A 31 -7.27 -6.72 7.83
N ILE A 32 -7.76 -5.95 6.89
CA ILE A 32 -7.68 -4.49 6.92
C ILE A 32 -8.98 -3.97 7.54
N LEU A 33 -8.88 -2.95 8.37
CA LEU A 33 -10.06 -2.32 8.94
C LEU A 33 -10.88 -1.72 7.81
N GLU A 34 -12.20 -1.64 8.04
CA GLU A 34 -13.07 -1.07 7.03
C GLU A 34 -12.84 0.43 6.91
N ASP A 35 -13.24 0.95 5.77
CA ASP A 35 -13.04 2.35 5.43
C ASP A 35 -13.33 3.31 6.56
N LYS A 36 -14.48 3.14 7.18
CA LYS A 36 -14.91 4.06 8.23
C LYS A 36 -14.07 3.95 9.49
N GLU A 37 -13.27 2.89 9.58
CA GLU A 37 -12.39 2.68 10.73
C GLU A 37 -10.97 3.12 10.46
N PHE A 38 -10.65 3.43 9.21
CA PHE A 38 -9.32 3.91 8.85
C PHE A 38 -9.12 5.31 9.39
N ASN A 39 -7.91 5.58 9.83
CA ASN A 39 -7.51 6.96 10.02
C ASN A 39 -6.89 7.43 8.72
N LYS A 40 -7.71 8.03 7.88
CA LYS A 40 -7.28 8.39 6.54
C LYS A 40 -6.21 9.46 6.53
N ASP A 41 -5.99 10.13 7.64
CA ASP A 41 -4.96 11.16 7.73
C ASP A 41 -3.56 10.57 7.57
N TYR A 42 -3.40 9.28 7.80
CA TYR A 42 -2.10 8.63 7.64
C TYR A 42 -1.82 8.23 6.20
N PHE A 43 -2.82 8.33 5.32
CA PHE A 43 -2.65 7.95 3.93
C PHE A 43 -2.20 9.14 3.10
N THR A 44 -1.37 8.86 2.10
CA THR A 44 -0.94 9.86 1.13
C THR A 44 -1.79 9.69 -0.12
N GLN A 45 -2.38 10.78 -0.58
CA GLN A 45 -3.17 10.75 -1.79
C GLN A 45 -2.28 10.90 -3.01
N ILE A 46 -2.55 10.10 -4.03
CA ILE A 46 -1.81 10.15 -5.29
C ILE A 46 -2.78 10.20 -6.46
N ASP A 47 -2.23 10.51 -7.63
CA ASP A 47 -2.96 10.46 -8.90
C ASP A 47 -2.51 9.21 -9.63
N ILE A 48 -3.42 8.28 -9.87
CA ILE A 48 -3.06 6.98 -10.43
C ILE A 48 -2.49 7.07 -11.84
N ARG A 49 -2.71 8.18 -12.52
CA ARG A 49 -2.18 8.37 -13.86
C ARG A 49 -0.73 8.81 -13.86
N ARG A 50 -0.29 9.41 -12.78
CA ARG A 50 1.04 10.00 -12.69
C ARG A 50 1.97 9.30 -11.73
N ASP A 51 1.44 8.92 -10.56
CA ASP A 51 2.27 8.41 -9.48
C ASP A 51 2.33 6.89 -9.55
N LYS A 52 3.37 6.38 -10.22
CA LYS A 52 3.50 4.95 -10.50
C LYS A 52 4.64 4.29 -9.75
N GLU A 53 5.38 5.04 -8.96
CA GLU A 53 6.49 4.51 -8.16
C GLU A 53 6.34 4.96 -6.73
N ILE A 54 6.52 4.02 -5.81
CA ILE A 54 6.48 4.31 -4.38
C ILE A 54 7.72 3.70 -3.74
N LYS A 55 8.60 4.55 -3.26
CA LYS A 55 9.82 4.10 -2.59
C LYS A 55 9.48 3.69 -1.17
N LEU A 56 9.88 2.50 -0.80
CA LEU A 56 9.50 1.93 0.49
C LEU A 56 10.57 2.02 1.57
N TYR A 57 11.79 2.35 1.17
CA TYR A 57 12.91 2.53 2.12
C TYR A 57 13.11 1.33 3.03
N SER A 58 12.88 0.13 2.50
CA SER A 58 13.00 -1.10 3.26
C SER A 58 13.40 -2.23 2.34
N LYS A 59 14.07 -3.22 2.90
CA LYS A 59 14.50 -4.38 2.12
C LYS A 59 13.42 -5.44 2.00
N ASP A 60 12.37 -5.35 2.79
CA ASP A 60 11.25 -6.28 2.75
C ASP A 60 9.95 -5.53 2.77
N ALA A 61 8.99 -5.99 1.98
CA ALA A 61 7.70 -5.36 1.91
C ALA A 61 6.64 -6.38 1.48
N LYS A 62 5.43 -6.17 1.95
CA LYS A 62 4.30 -7.02 1.62
C LYS A 62 3.07 -6.15 1.47
N LEU A 63 2.37 -6.32 0.35
CA LEU A 63 1.12 -5.62 0.12
C LEU A 63 0.02 -6.34 0.88
N LEU A 64 -0.69 -5.59 1.72
CA LEU A 64 -1.76 -6.16 2.54
C LEU A 64 -3.14 -6.01 1.91
N THR A 65 -3.26 -5.13 0.93
CA THR A 65 -4.51 -4.95 0.20
C THR A 65 -4.46 -5.77 -1.08
N ALA A 66 -5.64 -6.03 -1.66
CA ALA A 66 -5.73 -6.89 -2.84
C ALA A 66 -5.42 -6.10 -4.11
N HIS A 67 -4.42 -6.57 -4.84
CA HIS A 67 -4.03 -5.97 -6.11
C HIS A 67 -3.64 -7.09 -7.06
N PRO A 68 -4.14 -7.08 -8.30
CA PRO A 68 -3.90 -8.20 -9.22
C PRO A 68 -2.43 -8.43 -9.51
N GLU A 69 -2.05 -9.69 -9.61
CA GLU A 69 -0.71 -10.04 -10.01
C GLU A 69 -0.44 -9.55 -11.42
N GLY A 70 0.81 -9.17 -11.68
CA GLY A 70 1.19 -8.67 -12.98
C GLY A 70 0.90 -7.20 -13.17
N SER A 71 0.18 -6.58 -12.24
CA SER A 71 -0.10 -5.15 -12.32
C SER A 71 0.97 -4.31 -11.62
N TYR A 72 1.88 -4.95 -10.91
CA TYR A 72 2.93 -4.25 -10.18
C TYR A 72 4.16 -5.13 -10.04
N GLU A 73 5.27 -4.51 -9.66
CA GLU A 73 6.53 -5.19 -9.38
C GLU A 73 7.19 -4.52 -8.20
N LEU A 74 7.98 -5.30 -7.48
CA LEU A 74 8.84 -4.76 -6.42
C LEU A 74 10.27 -4.82 -6.92
N ALA A 75 10.88 -3.65 -7.11
CA ALA A 75 12.23 -3.55 -7.63
C ALA A 75 13.18 -3.09 -6.54
N ARG A 76 14.43 -3.57 -6.58
CA ARG A 76 15.43 -3.15 -5.60
C ARG A 76 16.31 -2.07 -6.20
N ASP A 77 16.63 -1.06 -5.39
CA ASP A 77 17.55 -0.03 -5.82
C ASP A 77 18.97 -0.46 -5.46
N GLU A 78 19.92 0.45 -5.64
CA GLU A 78 21.33 0.14 -5.42
C GLU A 78 21.63 -0.23 -3.98
N LYS A 79 20.84 0.27 -3.06
CA LYS A 79 21.01 -0.04 -1.64
C LYS A 79 20.31 -1.30 -1.21
N GLY A 80 19.55 -1.90 -2.12
CA GLY A 80 18.75 -3.08 -1.80
C GLY A 80 17.37 -2.76 -1.28
N ASP A 81 17.00 -1.49 -1.23
CA ASP A 81 15.67 -1.10 -0.78
C ASP A 81 14.67 -1.27 -1.91
N LEU A 82 13.45 -1.60 -1.52
CA LEU A 82 12.40 -1.88 -2.48
C LEU A 82 11.68 -0.62 -2.93
N THR A 83 11.29 -0.61 -4.19
CA THR A 83 10.40 0.40 -4.76
C THR A 83 9.26 -0.35 -5.39
N LEU A 84 8.04 0.05 -5.07
CA LEU A 84 6.86 -0.51 -5.71
C LEU A 84 6.67 0.19 -7.05
N MET A 85 6.63 -0.61 -8.11
CA MET A 85 6.45 -0.11 -9.47
C MET A 85 5.07 -0.56 -9.95
N ILE A 86 4.18 0.38 -10.17
CA ILE A 86 2.84 0.07 -10.65
C ILE A 86 2.89 0.05 -12.17
N VAL A 87 2.81 -1.15 -12.73
CA VAL A 87 2.99 -1.36 -14.17
C VAL A 87 1.71 -1.08 -14.93
N GLU A 88 0.57 -1.51 -14.37
CA GLU A 88 -0.73 -1.30 -14.99
C GLU A 88 -1.66 -0.61 -14.00
N PRO A 89 -1.67 0.71 -13.97
CA PRO A 89 -2.42 1.44 -12.94
C PRO A 89 -3.90 1.12 -12.87
N ASN A 90 -4.56 1.03 -14.02
CA ASN A 90 -5.99 0.75 -14.01
C ASN A 90 -6.29 -0.62 -13.41
N LYS A 91 -5.44 -1.59 -13.70
CA LYS A 91 -5.62 -2.94 -13.18
C LYS A 91 -5.25 -2.99 -11.70
N PHE A 92 -4.14 -2.34 -11.33
CA PHE A 92 -3.65 -2.36 -9.96
C PHE A 92 -4.70 -1.79 -9.00
N TRP A 93 -5.33 -0.70 -9.38
CA TRP A 93 -6.29 0.00 -8.54
C TRP A 93 -7.73 -0.46 -8.74
N SER A 94 -7.94 -1.53 -9.52
CA SER A 94 -9.30 -1.94 -9.88
C SER A 94 -10.06 -2.57 -8.71
N VAL A 95 -9.36 -3.20 -7.78
CA VAL A 95 -10.00 -3.85 -6.63
C VAL A 95 -10.09 -2.90 -5.45
N SER A 96 -9.05 -2.11 -5.23
CA SER A 96 -9.02 -1.20 -4.08
C SER A 96 -8.26 0.06 -4.46
N ARG A 97 -8.78 1.19 -4.01
CA ARG A 97 -8.08 2.48 -4.14
C ARG A 97 -7.23 2.80 -2.93
N TYR A 98 -7.22 1.91 -1.95
CA TYR A 98 -6.37 2.04 -0.77
C TYR A 98 -5.30 0.96 -0.83
N LEU A 99 -4.06 1.38 -0.61
CA LEU A 99 -2.91 0.49 -0.64
C LEU A 99 -2.23 0.54 0.71
N VAL A 100 -2.14 -0.61 1.36
CA VAL A 100 -1.46 -0.73 2.65
C VAL A 100 -0.29 -1.69 2.45
N ILE A 101 0.90 -1.24 2.80
CA ILE A 101 2.12 -2.02 2.62
C ILE A 101 2.82 -2.17 3.95
N GLU A 102 3.07 -3.42 4.33
CA GLU A 102 3.86 -3.70 5.52
C GLU A 102 5.33 -3.77 5.14
N VAL A 103 6.16 -3.04 5.86
CA VAL A 103 7.61 -3.08 5.65
C VAL A 103 8.29 -3.50 6.95
N LYS A 104 9.55 -3.85 6.85
CA LYS A 104 10.30 -4.28 8.04
C LYS A 104 11.46 -3.37 8.35
#